data_1e603c0ea96874f95506b78a96fe8554
#
_entry.id   1e603c0ea96874f95506b78a96fe8554
#
_cell.length_a   1.000
_cell.length_b   1.000
_cell.length_c   1.000
_cell.angle_alpha   90.00
_cell.angle_beta   90.00
_cell.angle_gamma   90.00
#
_symmetry.space_group_name_H-M   'P 1'
#
loop_
_entity.id
_entity.type
_entity.pdbx_description
1 polymer ?
#
loop_
_entity_poly.entity_id
_entity_poly.type
_entity_poly.pdbx_seq_one_letter_code
_entity_poly.pdbx_strand_id
1 'polypeptide(L)'
;MNWFQRNFKTLVYCSFLVPILTVAIVSISHVTKWYGISNPVSWAIYLSVGIEIAALSALAAISAKMGKKVYFPFAIVTLVQFIGNIFFAYQYIDINSHSFKDWVDMVDPLVSFLGVESGNVIGHKRFLALFAGGMLPLIS
;
A
#
# COMPACT_ATOMS: atom_id res chain seq x y z
N MET A 1 18.55 -36.84 4.64
CA MET A 1 17.73 -35.64 4.45
C MET A 1 17.39 -35.50 2.97
N ASN A 2 16.08 -35.48 2.65
CA ASN A 2 15.68 -35.38 1.26
C ASN A 2 15.86 -33.94 0.74
N TRP A 3 15.75 -33.73 -0.59
CA TRP A 3 15.91 -32.43 -1.22
C TRP A 3 14.98 -31.37 -0.60
N PHE A 4 13.74 -31.72 -0.32
CA PHE A 4 12.74 -30.81 0.26
C PHE A 4 13.16 -30.29 1.63
N GLN A 5 13.60 -31.19 2.53
CA GLN A 5 14.08 -30.78 3.86
C GLN A 5 15.28 -29.86 3.80
N ARG A 6 16.20 -30.14 2.87
CA ARG A 6 17.40 -29.32 2.68
C ARG A 6 17.09 -27.91 2.18
N ASN A 7 16.06 -27.78 1.34
CA ASN A 7 15.70 -26.52 0.70
C ASN A 7 14.47 -25.85 1.33
N PHE A 8 13.95 -26.37 2.43
CA PHE A 8 12.70 -25.91 3.02
C PHE A 8 12.71 -24.41 3.32
N LYS A 9 13.78 -23.88 3.96
CA LYS A 9 13.88 -22.45 4.28
C LYS A 9 13.85 -21.58 3.02
N THR A 10 14.56 -22.00 1.98
CA THR A 10 14.60 -21.29 0.69
C THR A 10 13.23 -21.30 0.04
N LEU A 11 12.51 -22.42 0.08
CA LEU A 11 11.15 -22.52 -0.45
C LEU A 11 10.18 -21.59 0.29
N VAL A 12 10.29 -21.51 1.61
CA VAL A 12 9.49 -20.61 2.42
C VAL A 12 9.77 -19.15 2.06
N TYR A 13 11.04 -18.75 1.97
CA TYR A 13 11.38 -17.38 1.54
C TYR A 13 10.86 -17.07 0.15
N CYS A 14 11.02 -17.99 -0.81
CA CYS A 14 10.51 -17.79 -2.16
C CYS A 14 8.98 -17.64 -2.20
N SER A 15 8.27 -18.35 -1.34
CA SER A 15 6.80 -18.22 -1.27
C SER A 15 6.32 -16.84 -0.83
N PHE A 16 7.09 -16.13 -0.02
CA PHE A 16 6.79 -14.76 0.37
C PHE A 16 7.03 -13.74 -0.75
N LEU A 17 7.86 -14.05 -1.74
CA LEU A 17 8.11 -13.15 -2.86
C LEU A 17 6.87 -12.94 -3.72
N VAL A 18 6.00 -13.95 -3.86
CA VAL A 18 4.79 -13.86 -4.68
C VAL A 18 3.85 -12.75 -4.18
N PRO A 19 3.41 -12.75 -2.91
CA PRO A 19 2.56 -11.67 -2.42
C PRO A 19 3.27 -10.31 -2.42
N ILE A 20 4.54 -10.25 -2.08
CA ILE A 20 5.31 -9.00 -2.08
C ILE A 20 5.34 -8.39 -3.49
N LEU A 21 5.68 -9.17 -4.51
CA LEU A 21 5.72 -8.69 -5.90
C LEU A 21 4.33 -8.34 -6.42
N THR A 22 3.30 -9.09 -6.04
CA THR A 22 1.92 -8.79 -6.40
C THR A 22 1.49 -7.43 -5.85
N VAL A 23 1.74 -7.17 -4.57
CA VAL A 23 1.43 -5.89 -3.93
C VAL A 23 2.26 -4.76 -4.55
N ALA A 24 3.53 -5.00 -4.85
CA ALA A 24 4.40 -4.02 -5.50
C ALA A 24 3.85 -3.59 -6.88
N ILE A 25 3.43 -4.53 -7.71
CA ILE A 25 2.85 -4.25 -9.02
C ILE A 25 1.56 -3.42 -8.88
N VAL A 26 0.69 -3.79 -7.97
CA VAL A 26 -0.54 -3.04 -7.69
C VAL A 26 -0.21 -1.63 -7.19
N SER A 27 0.73 -1.51 -6.26
CA SER A 27 1.19 -0.23 -5.73
C SER A 27 1.73 0.70 -6.81
N ILE A 28 2.50 0.18 -7.77
CA ILE A 28 2.98 0.96 -8.93
C ILE A 28 1.81 1.61 -9.67
N SER A 29 0.77 0.85 -9.95
CA SER A 29 -0.40 1.39 -10.67
C SER A 29 -1.12 2.48 -9.87
N HIS A 30 -1.23 2.32 -8.56
CA HIS A 30 -1.86 3.29 -7.67
C HIS A 30 -1.04 4.58 -7.55
N VAL A 31 0.24 4.47 -7.31
CA VAL A 31 1.15 5.62 -7.20
C VAL A 31 1.27 6.37 -8.53
N THR A 32 1.18 5.66 -9.65
CA THR A 32 1.15 6.28 -10.99
C THR A 32 -0.04 7.23 -11.14
N LYS A 33 -1.21 6.86 -10.63
CA LYS A 33 -2.39 7.75 -10.61
C LYS A 33 -2.13 9.04 -9.83
N TRP A 34 -1.49 8.93 -8.69
CA TRP A 34 -1.16 10.09 -7.87
C TRP A 34 -0.13 11.00 -8.53
N TYR A 35 0.97 10.45 -9.05
CA TYR A 35 1.96 11.22 -9.78
C TYR A 35 1.38 11.84 -11.05
N GLY A 36 0.38 11.23 -11.67
CA GLY A 36 -0.29 11.74 -12.85
C GLY A 36 -1.06 13.05 -12.64
N ILE A 37 -1.30 13.47 -11.38
CA ILE A 37 -1.88 14.79 -11.10
C ILE A 37 -0.93 15.91 -11.52
N SER A 38 0.37 15.72 -11.34
CA SER A 38 1.40 16.75 -11.53
C SER A 38 2.41 16.43 -12.63
N ASN A 39 2.29 15.26 -13.26
CA ASN A 39 3.24 14.81 -14.29
C ASN A 39 2.52 14.17 -15.46
N PRO A 40 3.09 14.23 -16.68
CA PRO A 40 2.61 13.41 -17.78
C PRO A 40 2.59 11.92 -17.43
N VAL A 41 1.64 11.17 -17.97
CA VAL A 41 1.45 9.74 -17.63
C VAL A 41 2.73 8.92 -17.83
N SER A 42 3.47 9.18 -18.92
CA SER A 42 4.73 8.48 -19.20
C SER A 42 5.77 8.69 -18.09
N TRP A 43 5.85 9.89 -17.53
CA TRP A 43 6.77 10.21 -16.42
C TRP A 43 6.27 9.64 -15.10
N ALA A 44 4.95 9.69 -14.88
CA ALA A 44 4.33 9.15 -13.67
C ALA A 44 4.63 7.66 -13.48
N ILE A 45 4.63 6.89 -14.57
CA ILE A 45 4.98 5.46 -14.54
C ILE A 45 6.44 5.27 -14.09
N TYR A 46 7.38 6.00 -14.66
CA TYR A 46 8.80 5.89 -14.28
C TYR A 46 9.04 6.28 -12.82
N LEU A 47 8.40 7.36 -12.36
CA LEU A 47 8.49 7.79 -10.96
C LEU A 47 7.96 6.70 -10.03
N SER A 48 6.84 6.09 -10.36
CA SER A 48 6.22 5.05 -9.53
C SER A 48 7.07 3.78 -9.47
N VAL A 49 7.62 3.36 -10.59
CA VAL A 49 8.55 2.22 -10.64
C VAL A 49 9.81 2.52 -9.82
N GLY A 50 10.36 3.73 -9.95
CA GLY A 50 11.52 4.17 -9.17
C GLY A 50 11.26 4.15 -7.67
N ILE A 51 10.11 4.64 -7.23
CA ILE A 51 9.72 4.60 -5.82
C ILE A 51 9.60 3.16 -5.31
N GLU A 52 8.99 2.27 -6.09
CA GLU A 52 8.84 0.88 -5.68
C GLU A 52 10.18 0.15 -5.58
N ILE A 53 11.06 0.34 -6.55
CA ILE A 53 12.42 -0.22 -6.51
C ILE A 53 13.19 0.34 -5.32
N ALA A 54 13.09 1.64 -5.06
CA ALA A 54 13.75 2.27 -3.92
C ALA A 54 13.23 1.71 -2.59
N ALA A 55 11.93 1.48 -2.47
CA ALA A 55 11.32 0.91 -1.27
C ALA A 55 11.80 -0.54 -1.03
N LEU A 56 11.80 -1.38 -2.06
CA LEU A 56 12.27 -2.76 -1.96
C LEU A 56 13.78 -2.81 -1.64
N SER A 57 14.57 -1.93 -2.27
CA SER A 57 16.01 -1.83 -2.00
C SER A 57 16.30 -1.38 -0.58
N ALA A 58 15.57 -0.39 -0.08
CA ALA A 58 15.72 0.10 1.30
C ALA A 58 15.30 -0.98 2.31
N LEU A 59 14.25 -1.73 2.04
CA LEU A 59 13.82 -2.85 2.88
C LEU A 59 14.89 -3.94 2.93
N ALA A 60 15.48 -4.28 1.78
CA ALA A 60 16.58 -5.24 1.69
C ALA A 60 17.81 -4.76 2.50
N ALA A 61 18.14 -3.47 2.40
CA ALA A 61 19.24 -2.87 3.16
C ALA A 61 19.00 -2.89 4.67
N ILE A 62 17.77 -2.63 5.12
CA ILE A 62 17.39 -2.75 6.54
C ILE A 62 17.51 -4.19 7.00
N SER A 63 17.02 -5.13 6.22
CA SER A 63 17.10 -6.56 6.53
C SER A 63 18.55 -7.07 6.60
N ALA A 64 19.43 -6.49 5.77
CA ALA A 64 20.87 -6.77 5.78
C ALA A 64 21.65 -6.00 6.86
N LYS A 65 20.97 -5.23 7.71
CA LYS A 65 21.55 -4.42 8.81
C LYS A 65 22.63 -3.45 8.34
N MET A 66 22.40 -2.77 7.21
CA MET A 66 23.36 -1.84 6.60
C MET A 66 23.51 -0.50 7.35
N GLY A 67 22.82 -0.33 8.47
CA GLY A 67 22.95 0.84 9.33
C GLY A 67 21.77 1.81 9.28
N LYS A 68 21.78 2.79 10.17
CA LYS A 68 20.64 3.69 10.39
C LYS A 68 20.40 4.68 9.25
N LYS A 69 21.39 4.91 8.41
CA LYS A 69 21.28 5.87 7.28
C LYS A 69 20.22 5.47 6.26
N VAL A 70 19.82 4.19 6.24
CA VAL A 70 18.80 3.66 5.32
C VAL A 70 17.39 4.03 5.77
N TYR A 71 17.17 4.31 7.05
CA TYR A 71 15.82 4.53 7.57
C TYR A 71 15.15 5.80 7.00
N PHE A 72 15.91 6.87 6.78
CA PHE A 72 15.33 8.10 6.25
C PHE A 72 14.83 7.93 4.80
N PRO A 73 15.62 7.45 3.84
CA PRO A 73 15.12 7.15 2.50
C PRO A 73 13.95 6.15 2.52
N PHE A 74 14.00 5.14 3.35
CA PHE A 74 12.92 4.17 3.51
C PHE A 74 11.63 4.85 3.97
N ALA A 75 11.70 5.72 4.96
CA ALA A 75 10.54 6.47 5.45
C ALA A 75 9.92 7.36 4.35
N ILE A 76 10.74 8.03 3.55
CA ILE A 76 10.28 8.91 2.47
C ILE A 76 9.58 8.10 1.37
N VAL A 77 10.19 7.03 0.88
CA VAL A 77 9.57 6.22 -0.19
C VAL A 77 8.30 5.53 0.30
N THR A 78 8.29 5.06 1.54
CA THR A 78 7.10 4.45 2.16
C THR A 78 5.97 5.48 2.29
N LEU A 79 6.29 6.72 2.67
CA LEU A 79 5.30 7.80 2.74
C LEU A 79 4.69 8.09 1.36
N VAL A 80 5.49 8.14 0.31
CA VAL A 80 5.01 8.34 -1.06
C VAL A 80 4.07 7.19 -1.48
N GLN A 81 4.46 5.95 -1.22
CA GLN A 81 3.60 4.80 -1.48
C GLN A 81 2.28 4.89 -0.71
N PHE A 82 2.36 5.26 0.56
CA PHE A 82 1.18 5.40 1.44
C PHE A 82 0.20 6.43 0.87
N ILE A 83 0.68 7.61 0.52
CA ILE A 83 -0.13 8.69 -0.06
C ILE A 83 -0.74 8.24 -1.40
N GLY A 84 0.05 7.66 -2.29
CA GLY A 84 -0.41 7.22 -3.61
C GLY A 84 -1.49 6.14 -3.53
N ASN A 85 -1.32 5.18 -2.65
CA ASN A 85 -2.29 4.10 -2.47
C ASN A 85 -3.59 4.60 -1.82
N ILE A 86 -3.50 5.50 -0.84
CA ILE A 86 -4.69 6.13 -0.23
C ILE A 86 -5.45 6.97 -1.28
N PHE A 87 -4.73 7.76 -2.06
CA PHE A 87 -5.33 8.58 -3.11
C PHE A 87 -6.09 7.72 -4.14
N PHE A 88 -5.47 6.65 -4.61
CA PHE A 88 -6.12 5.72 -5.53
C PHE A 88 -7.38 5.11 -4.92
N ALA A 89 -7.29 4.60 -3.69
CA ALA A 89 -8.43 4.02 -2.99
C ALA A 89 -9.55 5.03 -2.82
N TYR A 90 -9.24 6.26 -2.44
CA TYR A 90 -10.22 7.32 -2.30
C TYR A 90 -10.95 7.61 -3.63
N GLN A 91 -10.21 7.70 -4.73
CA GLN A 91 -10.83 7.94 -6.05
C GLN A 91 -11.67 6.76 -6.53
N TYR A 92 -11.24 5.55 -6.23
CA TYR A 92 -11.94 4.34 -6.66
C TYR A 92 -13.24 4.09 -5.91
N ILE A 93 -13.35 4.51 -4.65
CA ILE A 93 -14.54 4.27 -3.84
C ILE A 93 -15.73 5.04 -4.41
N ASP A 94 -16.77 4.29 -4.79
CA ASP A 94 -18.06 4.83 -5.21
C ASP A 94 -19.01 4.83 -4.01
N ILE A 95 -19.33 6.02 -3.50
CA ILE A 95 -20.23 6.19 -2.35
C ILE A 95 -21.66 5.76 -2.63
N ASN A 96 -22.05 5.61 -3.90
CA ASN A 96 -23.36 5.14 -4.30
C ASN A 96 -23.44 3.62 -4.48
N SER A 97 -22.29 2.92 -4.43
CA SER A 97 -22.26 1.48 -4.56
C SER A 97 -22.94 0.79 -3.36
N HIS A 98 -23.56 -0.35 -3.63
CA HIS A 98 -24.18 -1.16 -2.59
C HIS A 98 -23.14 -1.67 -1.58
N SER A 99 -21.99 -2.12 -2.07
CA SER A 99 -20.90 -2.60 -1.22
C SER A 99 -20.38 -1.52 -0.27
N PHE A 100 -20.27 -0.27 -0.71
CA PHE A 100 -19.86 0.83 0.17
C PHE A 100 -20.91 1.09 1.26
N LYS A 101 -22.18 1.06 0.92
CA LYS A 101 -23.28 1.24 1.89
C LYS A 101 -23.28 0.12 2.95
N ASP A 102 -23.09 -1.13 2.52
CA ASP A 102 -22.98 -2.28 3.43
C ASP A 102 -21.76 -2.14 4.37
N TRP A 103 -20.64 -1.66 3.83
CA TRP A 103 -19.46 -1.36 4.64
C TRP A 103 -19.74 -0.31 5.69
N VAL A 104 -20.37 0.80 5.31
CA VAL A 104 -20.72 1.89 6.24
C VAL A 104 -21.62 1.37 7.35
N ASP A 105 -22.66 0.61 7.01
CA ASP A 105 -23.59 0.04 8.01
C ASP A 105 -22.87 -0.88 9.00
N MET A 106 -21.90 -1.65 8.52
CA MET A 106 -21.14 -2.57 9.37
C MET A 106 -20.18 -1.83 10.32
N VAL A 107 -19.49 -0.80 9.85
CA VAL A 107 -18.41 -0.15 10.61
C VAL A 107 -18.81 1.14 11.31
N ASP A 108 -20.00 1.67 11.04
CA ASP A 108 -20.44 2.96 11.59
C ASP A 108 -20.31 3.04 13.12
N PRO A 109 -20.69 2.04 13.92
CA PRO A 109 -20.49 2.09 15.36
C PRO A 109 -19.02 2.22 15.77
N LEU A 110 -18.12 1.54 15.07
CA LEU A 110 -16.69 1.58 15.33
C LEU A 110 -16.06 2.90 14.92
N VAL A 111 -16.41 3.38 13.73
CA VAL A 111 -15.87 4.62 13.15
C VAL A 111 -16.39 5.84 13.91
N SER A 112 -17.64 5.81 14.38
CA SER A 112 -18.19 6.83 15.26
C SER A 112 -17.42 6.94 16.58
N PHE A 113 -17.00 5.82 17.13
CA PHE A 113 -16.15 5.79 18.32
C PHE A 113 -14.77 6.46 18.06
N LEU A 114 -14.26 6.37 16.84
CA LEU A 114 -13.01 7.00 16.42
C LEU A 114 -13.15 8.48 16.00
N GLY A 115 -14.35 9.05 16.14
CA GLY A 115 -14.59 10.48 15.90
C GLY A 115 -15.18 10.82 14.54
N VAL A 116 -15.56 9.85 13.72
CA VAL A 116 -16.33 10.10 12.50
C VAL A 116 -17.80 10.10 12.83
N GLU A 117 -18.50 11.20 12.48
CA GLU A 117 -19.94 11.32 12.75
C GLU A 117 -20.74 10.25 11.98
N SER A 118 -21.75 9.70 12.66
CA SER A 118 -22.67 8.77 12.04
C SER A 118 -23.37 9.45 10.84
N GLY A 119 -23.44 8.76 9.71
CA GLY A 119 -24.01 9.28 8.47
C GLY A 119 -23.09 10.21 7.66
N ASN A 120 -21.86 10.48 8.12
CA ASN A 120 -20.89 11.27 7.34
C ASN A 120 -20.27 10.39 6.24
N VAL A 121 -20.87 10.40 5.06
CA VAL A 121 -20.47 9.57 3.91
C VAL A 121 -19.03 9.86 3.47
N ILE A 122 -18.64 11.12 3.41
CA ILE A 122 -17.28 11.50 3.02
C ILE A 122 -16.26 11.10 4.08
N GLY A 123 -16.61 11.22 5.36
CA GLY A 123 -15.79 10.74 6.47
C GLY A 123 -15.55 9.23 6.39
N HIS A 124 -16.57 8.45 6.12
CA HIS A 124 -16.46 7.01 5.90
C HIS A 124 -15.62 6.66 4.67
N LYS A 125 -15.78 7.42 3.59
CA LYS A 125 -14.96 7.25 2.37
C LYS A 125 -13.48 7.48 2.66
N ARG A 126 -13.15 8.56 3.38
CA ARG A 126 -11.78 8.88 3.81
C ARG A 126 -11.20 7.79 4.70
N PHE A 127 -11.98 7.31 5.64
CA PHE A 127 -11.56 6.25 6.56
C PHE A 127 -11.27 4.93 5.81
N LEU A 128 -12.16 4.52 4.91
CA LEU A 128 -11.96 3.32 4.10
C LEU A 128 -10.73 3.46 3.20
N ALA A 129 -10.54 4.60 2.55
CA ALA A 129 -9.37 4.86 1.71
C ALA A 129 -8.07 4.81 2.51
N LEU A 130 -8.06 5.43 3.69
CA LEU A 130 -6.91 5.40 4.60
C LEU A 130 -6.56 3.98 5.02
N PHE A 131 -7.56 3.21 5.42
CA PHE A 131 -7.36 1.86 5.92
C PHE A 131 -6.99 0.88 4.80
N ALA A 132 -7.81 0.81 3.75
CA ALA A 132 -7.59 -0.14 2.65
C ALA A 132 -6.37 0.24 1.79
N GLY A 133 -6.24 1.51 1.44
CA GLY A 133 -5.11 2.00 0.63
C GLY A 133 -3.80 2.03 1.41
N GLY A 134 -3.84 2.49 2.65
CA GLY A 134 -2.66 2.61 3.51
C GLY A 134 -2.07 1.28 3.95
N MET A 135 -2.85 0.20 3.92
CA MET A 135 -2.34 -1.14 4.29
C MET A 135 -1.39 -1.73 3.24
N LEU A 136 -1.55 -1.36 1.95
CA LEU A 136 -0.73 -1.94 0.88
C LEU A 136 0.78 -1.73 1.08
N PRO A 137 1.28 -0.53 1.37
CA PRO A 137 2.72 -0.33 1.64
C PRO A 137 3.22 -1.07 2.88
N LEU A 138 2.34 -1.34 3.85
CA LEU A 138 2.72 -2.05 5.08
C LEU A 138 2.84 -3.57 4.87
N ILE A 139 2.20 -4.10 3.84
CA ILE A 139 2.28 -5.52 3.47
C ILE A 139 3.54 -5.82 2.65
N SER A 140 3.94 -4.88 1.81
CA SER A 140 5.18 -4.98 1.03
C SER A 140 6.37 -4.44 1.81
#